data_8d2393510f96b1290538b3b09de0a383
#
_entry.id   8d2393510f96b1290538b3b09de0a383
#
_cell.length_a   1.000
_cell.length_b   1.000
_cell.length_c   1.000
_cell.angle_alpha   90.00
_cell.angle_beta   90.00
_cell.angle_gamma   90.00
#
_symmetry.space_group_name_H-M   'P 1'
#
loop_
_entity.id
_entity.type
_entity.pdbx_description
1 polymer ?
#
loop_
_entity_poly.entity_id
_entity_poly.type
_entity_poly.pdbx_seq_one_letter_code
_entity_poly.pdbx_strand_id
1 'polypeptide(L)'
;MFPFLLLLLFLLFLALNVPKSYVVQVAVTIKKPKNEVLNYIKKLHNQLEYSEWLKPDPAIQIEMIGKDGTVGAIQRWKSTMKNMGEGEQEIKTIGEHLVEIEIRFKEPVEGTCQVENRFVALNHAETLYTCTFFANAKFPMNIPSYLFGRGMIKKTQQKNLDNVKQILEA
;
A
#
# COMPACT_ATOMS: atom_id res chain seq x y z
N MET A 1 -0.38 43.14 -7.54
CA MET A 1 -0.76 42.43 -8.79
C MET A 1 0.34 41.49 -9.27
N PHE A 2 1.58 41.92 -9.35
CA PHE A 2 2.73 41.11 -9.77
C PHE A 2 2.96 39.78 -8.98
N PRO A 3 2.97 39.77 -7.63
CA PRO A 3 3.24 38.54 -6.87
C PRO A 3 2.13 37.47 -7.02
N PHE A 4 0.88 37.90 -7.23
CA PHE A 4 -0.23 36.95 -7.44
C PHE A 4 -0.12 36.25 -8.81
N LEU A 5 0.27 36.98 -9.85
CA LEU A 5 0.48 36.42 -11.18
C LEU A 5 1.65 35.40 -11.19
N LEU A 6 2.74 35.72 -10.49
CA LEU A 6 3.88 34.81 -10.33
C LEU A 6 3.50 33.52 -9.59
N LEU A 7 2.71 33.63 -8.53
CA LEU A 7 2.19 32.46 -7.82
C LEU A 7 1.30 31.60 -8.73
N LEU A 8 0.41 32.21 -9.51
CA LEU A 8 -0.46 31.50 -10.44
C LEU A 8 0.34 30.75 -11.51
N LEU A 9 1.35 31.40 -12.08
CA LEU A 9 2.24 30.81 -13.08
C LEU A 9 3.07 29.66 -12.47
N PHE A 10 3.51 29.78 -11.22
CA PHE A 10 4.21 28.73 -10.50
C PHE A 10 3.30 27.52 -10.24
N LEU A 11 2.07 27.75 -9.78
CA LEU A 11 1.09 26.67 -9.59
C LEU A 11 0.74 25.97 -10.90
N LEU A 12 0.60 26.72 -12.00
CA LEU A 12 0.38 26.17 -13.34
C LEU A 12 1.58 25.35 -13.80
N PHE A 13 2.80 25.83 -13.57
CA PHE A 13 4.02 25.10 -13.86
C PHE A 13 4.07 23.78 -13.09
N LEU A 14 3.76 23.78 -11.79
CA LEU A 14 3.67 22.56 -10.99
C LEU A 14 2.59 21.61 -11.52
N ALA A 15 1.41 22.14 -11.88
CA ALA A 15 0.31 21.33 -12.40
C ALA A 15 0.70 20.59 -13.71
N LEU A 16 1.51 21.21 -14.55
CA LEU A 16 1.94 20.66 -15.83
C LEU A 16 3.13 19.68 -15.71
N ASN A 17 3.99 19.85 -14.70
CA ASN A 17 5.26 19.13 -14.61
C ASN A 17 5.29 18.06 -13.52
N VAL A 18 4.44 18.11 -12.48
CA VAL A 18 4.43 17.10 -11.42
C VAL A 18 3.70 15.84 -11.90
N PRO A 19 4.36 14.66 -11.88
CA PRO A 19 3.73 13.42 -12.31
C PRO A 19 2.45 13.10 -11.52
N LYS A 20 1.46 12.56 -12.22
CA LYS A 20 0.19 12.10 -11.63
C LYS A 20 0.32 10.69 -11.05
N SER A 21 1.33 9.94 -11.46
CA SER A 21 1.60 8.58 -11.00
C SER A 21 3.06 8.41 -10.63
N TYR A 22 3.32 7.54 -9.68
CA TYR A 22 4.66 7.12 -9.29
C TYR A 22 4.63 5.72 -8.71
N VAL A 23 5.78 5.09 -8.67
CA VAL A 23 5.96 3.75 -8.13
C VAL A 23 6.87 3.82 -6.91
N VAL A 24 6.47 3.10 -5.85
CA VAL A 24 7.30 2.87 -4.67
C VAL A 24 7.53 1.38 -4.54
N GLN A 25 8.77 0.97 -4.51
CA GLN A 25 9.15 -0.43 -4.33
C GLN A 25 10.07 -0.56 -3.12
N VAL A 26 9.81 -1.58 -2.30
CA VAL A 26 10.60 -1.99 -1.15
C VAL A 26 10.74 -3.50 -1.14
N ALA A 27 11.81 -4.01 -0.52
CA ALA A 27 12.05 -5.45 -0.47
C ALA A 27 12.71 -5.86 0.85
N VAL A 28 12.53 -7.12 1.22
CA VAL A 28 13.17 -7.75 2.37
C VAL A 28 13.43 -9.22 2.10
N THR A 29 14.53 -9.75 2.60
CA THR A 29 14.78 -11.19 2.62
C THR A 29 14.27 -11.77 3.94
N ILE A 30 13.42 -12.80 3.83
CA ILE A 30 12.78 -13.51 4.96
C ILE A 30 13.33 -14.94 4.98
N LYS A 31 13.79 -15.41 6.14
CA LYS A 31 14.29 -16.78 6.36
C LYS A 31 13.16 -17.77 6.52
N LYS A 32 12.32 -17.88 5.48
CA LYS A 32 11.20 -18.81 5.36
C LYS A 32 11.02 -19.24 3.91
N PRO A 33 10.49 -20.45 3.65
CA PRO A 33 10.14 -20.90 2.31
C PRO A 33 9.12 -19.99 1.64
N LYS A 34 9.23 -19.81 0.32
CA LYS A 34 8.37 -18.93 -0.48
C LYS A 34 6.87 -19.14 -0.22
N ASN A 35 6.43 -20.39 -0.18
CA ASN A 35 5.02 -20.70 0.01
C ASN A 35 4.49 -20.28 1.39
N GLU A 36 5.33 -20.29 2.42
CA GLU A 36 4.96 -19.83 3.75
C GLU A 36 4.75 -18.32 3.75
N VAL A 37 5.69 -17.56 3.17
CA VAL A 37 5.59 -16.10 3.06
C VAL A 37 4.38 -15.70 2.20
N LEU A 38 4.20 -16.30 1.03
CA LEU A 38 3.05 -16.03 0.16
C LEU A 38 1.72 -16.36 0.86
N ASN A 39 1.63 -17.49 1.55
CA ASN A 39 0.42 -17.91 2.26
C ASN A 39 0.08 -16.98 3.44
N TYR A 40 1.07 -16.35 4.05
CA TYR A 40 0.87 -15.35 5.09
C TYR A 40 0.36 -14.03 4.48
N ILE A 41 1.02 -13.53 3.42
CA ILE A 41 0.72 -12.23 2.79
C ILE A 41 -0.63 -12.21 2.06
N LYS A 42 -1.03 -13.32 1.41
CA LYS A 42 -2.33 -13.38 0.70
C LYS A 42 -3.54 -13.24 1.62
N LYS A 43 -3.39 -13.47 2.93
CA LYS A 43 -4.46 -13.26 3.90
C LYS A 43 -4.52 -11.79 4.32
N LEU A 44 -5.56 -11.09 3.89
CA LEU A 44 -5.76 -9.67 4.19
C LEU A 44 -5.88 -9.42 5.70
N HIS A 45 -6.48 -10.36 6.43
CA HIS A 45 -6.62 -10.27 7.89
C HIS A 45 -5.27 -10.17 8.62
N ASN A 46 -4.22 -10.81 8.12
CA ASN A 46 -2.88 -10.74 8.74
C ASN A 46 -2.29 -9.32 8.72
N GLN A 47 -2.83 -8.41 7.90
CA GLN A 47 -2.42 -7.01 7.91
C GLN A 47 -2.67 -6.31 9.26
N LEU A 48 -3.61 -6.80 10.06
CA LEU A 48 -3.83 -6.29 11.42
C LEU A 48 -2.61 -6.50 12.32
N GLU A 49 -1.77 -7.49 12.03
CA GLU A 49 -0.58 -7.80 12.82
C GLU A 49 0.64 -6.95 12.41
N TYR A 50 0.80 -6.65 11.12
CA TYR A 50 2.02 -6.02 10.62
C TYR A 50 1.87 -4.63 10.01
N SER A 51 0.64 -4.21 9.62
CA SER A 51 0.45 -2.96 8.86
C SER A 51 0.49 -1.73 9.75
N GLU A 52 1.47 -0.88 9.52
CA GLU A 52 1.58 0.44 10.15
C GLU A 52 0.45 1.41 9.71
N TRP A 53 -0.31 1.07 8.68
CA TRP A 53 -1.48 1.83 8.26
C TRP A 53 -2.70 1.55 9.15
N LEU A 54 -2.82 0.34 9.68
CA LEU A 54 -4.00 -0.10 10.47
C LEU A 54 -3.78 0.04 11.99
N LYS A 55 -2.56 -0.13 12.47
CA LYS A 55 -2.19 -0.07 13.90
C LYS A 55 -2.54 1.23 14.63
N PRO A 56 -2.49 2.45 14.01
CA PRO A 56 -2.72 3.68 14.74
C PRO A 56 -4.13 3.84 15.32
N ASP A 57 -5.13 3.15 14.79
CA ASP A 57 -6.50 3.20 15.29
C ASP A 57 -6.93 1.87 15.91
N PRO A 58 -6.89 1.74 17.25
CA PRO A 58 -7.34 0.52 17.92
C PRO A 58 -8.85 0.27 17.82
N ALA A 59 -9.63 1.28 17.42
CA ALA A 59 -11.07 1.21 17.22
C ALA A 59 -11.47 1.03 15.75
N ILE A 60 -10.50 0.75 14.88
CA ILE A 60 -10.76 0.52 13.45
C ILE A 60 -11.73 -0.65 13.27
N GLN A 61 -12.77 -0.41 12.47
CA GLN A 61 -13.71 -1.45 12.10
C GLN A 61 -13.22 -2.14 10.83
N ILE A 62 -13.13 -3.46 10.87
CA ILE A 62 -12.73 -4.30 9.74
C ILE A 62 -13.86 -5.25 9.40
N GLU A 63 -14.26 -5.27 8.13
CA GLU A 63 -15.24 -6.20 7.57
C GLU A 63 -14.58 -7.05 6.48
N MET A 64 -14.72 -8.37 6.56
CA MET A 64 -14.25 -9.28 5.51
C MET A 64 -15.44 -9.76 4.66
N ILE A 65 -15.31 -9.68 3.35
CA ILE A 65 -16.27 -10.17 2.37
C ILE A 65 -15.59 -11.26 1.53
N GLY A 66 -16.25 -12.39 1.41
CA GLY A 66 -15.68 -13.57 0.77
C GLY A 66 -14.70 -14.34 1.66
N LYS A 67 -14.02 -15.33 1.08
CA LYS A 67 -13.05 -16.16 1.78
C LYS A 67 -11.67 -15.49 1.73
N ASP A 68 -11.14 -15.11 2.89
CA ASP A 68 -9.82 -14.49 2.98
C ASP A 68 -8.72 -15.37 2.34
N GLY A 69 -7.80 -14.73 1.64
CA GLY A 69 -6.72 -15.40 0.92
C GLY A 69 -7.15 -16.04 -0.40
N THR A 70 -8.29 -15.66 -0.97
CA THR A 70 -8.75 -16.05 -2.32
C THR A 70 -9.00 -14.84 -3.20
N VAL A 71 -8.92 -15.01 -4.51
CA VAL A 71 -9.25 -13.95 -5.48
C VAL A 71 -10.69 -13.49 -5.28
N GLY A 72 -10.92 -12.18 -5.28
CA GLY A 72 -12.21 -11.55 -5.01
C GLY A 72 -12.52 -11.34 -3.51
N ALA A 73 -11.66 -11.80 -2.59
CA ALA A 73 -11.81 -11.45 -1.17
C ALA A 73 -11.58 -9.95 -0.96
N ILE A 74 -12.47 -9.32 -0.20
CA ILE A 74 -12.43 -7.89 0.09
C ILE A 74 -12.33 -7.68 1.60
N GLN A 75 -11.41 -6.82 2.01
CA GLN A 75 -11.34 -6.28 3.36
C GLN A 75 -11.72 -4.81 3.31
N ARG A 76 -12.76 -4.42 4.05
CA ARG A 76 -13.16 -3.03 4.26
C ARG A 76 -12.63 -2.55 5.59
N TRP A 77 -12.26 -1.27 5.63
CA TRP A 77 -11.91 -0.60 6.89
C TRP A 77 -12.70 0.69 7.04
N LYS A 78 -13.02 0.99 8.28
CA LYS A 78 -13.56 2.29 8.68
C LYS A 78 -12.87 2.73 9.97
N SER A 79 -12.13 3.83 9.87
CA SER A 79 -11.37 4.40 10.99
C SER A 79 -12.10 5.59 11.59
N THR A 80 -11.96 5.75 12.90
CA THR A 80 -12.36 6.97 13.61
C THR A 80 -11.38 8.14 13.37
N MET A 81 -10.18 7.83 12.91
CA MET A 81 -9.14 8.81 12.60
C MET A 81 -9.34 9.39 11.19
N LYS A 82 -9.53 10.71 11.09
CA LYS A 82 -9.80 11.40 9.81
C LYS A 82 -8.73 11.19 8.73
N ASN A 83 -7.47 10.99 9.11
CA ASN A 83 -6.38 10.76 8.18
C ASN A 83 -6.30 9.32 7.63
N MET A 84 -6.98 8.36 8.28
CA MET A 84 -7.11 6.98 7.80
C MET A 84 -8.40 6.75 7.01
N GLY A 85 -9.48 7.41 7.44
CA GLY A 85 -10.76 7.42 6.76
C GLY A 85 -11.38 6.04 6.55
N GLU A 86 -12.00 5.87 5.38
CA GLU A 86 -12.70 4.64 4.98
C GLU A 86 -12.22 4.18 3.60
N GLY A 87 -12.18 2.86 3.41
CA GLY A 87 -11.86 2.27 2.12
C GLY A 87 -11.99 0.75 2.12
N GLU A 88 -11.54 0.16 1.04
CA GLU A 88 -11.52 -1.29 0.88
C GLU A 88 -10.32 -1.74 0.05
N GLN A 89 -9.93 -2.98 0.24
CA GLN A 89 -8.92 -3.63 -0.60
C GLN A 89 -9.44 -4.99 -1.06
N GLU A 90 -9.10 -5.35 -2.28
CA GLU A 90 -9.55 -6.58 -2.95
C GLU A 90 -8.37 -7.33 -3.53
N ILE A 91 -8.33 -8.64 -3.32
CA ILE A 91 -7.36 -9.51 -3.98
C ILE A 91 -7.79 -9.70 -5.43
N LYS A 92 -6.99 -9.18 -6.37
CA LYS A 92 -7.27 -9.29 -7.81
C LYS A 92 -6.65 -10.53 -8.43
N THR A 93 -5.45 -10.90 -7.99
CA THR A 93 -4.69 -12.02 -8.54
C THR A 93 -3.92 -12.74 -7.44
N ILE A 94 -3.90 -14.07 -7.50
CA ILE A 94 -2.99 -14.93 -6.73
C ILE A 94 -2.32 -15.88 -7.72
N GLY A 95 -1.03 -15.68 -7.95
CA GLY A 95 -0.19 -16.55 -8.75
C GLY A 95 0.83 -17.30 -7.90
N GLU A 96 1.68 -18.09 -8.54
CA GLU A 96 2.74 -18.86 -7.88
C GLU A 96 3.80 -17.97 -7.18
N HIS A 97 4.01 -16.75 -7.69
CA HIS A 97 5.04 -15.82 -7.21
C HIS A 97 4.48 -14.42 -6.94
N LEU A 98 3.16 -14.24 -6.99
CA LEU A 98 2.54 -12.92 -7.05
C LEU A 98 1.20 -12.90 -6.32
N VAL A 99 0.95 -11.83 -5.56
CA VAL A 99 -0.37 -11.44 -5.06
C VAL A 99 -0.60 -9.98 -5.41
N GLU A 100 -1.63 -9.70 -6.20
CA GLU A 100 -2.03 -8.34 -6.56
C GLU A 100 -3.27 -7.93 -5.79
N ILE A 101 -3.22 -6.73 -5.23
CA ILE A 101 -4.29 -6.14 -4.42
C ILE A 101 -4.63 -4.78 -5.01
N GLU A 102 -5.90 -4.52 -5.21
CA GLU A 102 -6.43 -3.19 -5.51
C GLU A 102 -6.96 -2.56 -4.23
N ILE A 103 -6.54 -1.33 -3.95
CA ILE A 103 -6.98 -0.55 -2.80
C ILE A 103 -7.83 0.61 -3.32
N ARG A 104 -9.05 0.75 -2.77
CA ARG A 104 -10.00 1.80 -3.08
C ARG A 104 -10.25 2.64 -1.83
N PHE A 105 -9.73 3.84 -1.81
CA PHE A 105 -9.99 4.83 -0.75
C PHE A 105 -11.31 5.53 -1.03
N LYS A 106 -12.14 5.72 0.01
CA LYS A 106 -13.39 6.48 -0.04
C LYS A 106 -13.26 7.81 0.68
N GLU A 107 -12.64 7.81 1.85
CA GLU A 107 -12.38 8.98 2.68
C GLU A 107 -10.92 8.96 3.17
N PRO A 108 -10.31 10.15 3.44
CA PRO A 108 -10.78 11.52 3.22
C PRO A 108 -10.70 11.98 1.76
N VAL A 109 -10.05 11.24 0.89
CA VAL A 109 -9.89 11.55 -0.55
C VAL A 109 -10.09 10.26 -1.34
N GLU A 110 -11.02 10.29 -2.26
CA GLU A 110 -11.25 9.17 -3.16
C GLU A 110 -10.05 8.89 -4.06
N GLY A 111 -9.73 7.62 -4.20
CA GLY A 111 -8.63 7.18 -5.06
C GLY A 111 -8.52 5.68 -5.13
N THR A 112 -7.79 5.23 -6.14
CA THR A 112 -7.48 3.81 -6.32
C THR A 112 -5.99 3.66 -6.54
N CYS A 113 -5.40 2.67 -5.89
CA CYS A 113 -4.02 2.27 -6.14
C CYS A 113 -3.91 0.74 -6.21
N GLN A 114 -2.81 0.27 -6.78
CA GLN A 114 -2.50 -1.15 -6.87
C GLN A 114 -1.26 -1.46 -6.04
N VAL A 115 -1.26 -2.64 -5.44
CA VAL A 115 -0.12 -3.19 -4.71
C VAL A 115 0.21 -4.55 -5.29
N GLU A 116 1.45 -4.72 -5.72
CA GLU A 116 1.98 -5.97 -6.19
C GLU A 116 2.94 -6.54 -5.13
N ASN A 117 2.64 -7.72 -4.64
CA ASN A 117 3.49 -8.47 -3.71
C ASN A 117 4.12 -9.62 -4.48
N ARG A 118 5.46 -9.59 -4.66
CA ARG A 118 6.21 -10.57 -5.43
C ARG A 118 7.16 -11.37 -4.53
N PHE A 119 7.23 -12.68 -4.78
CA PHE A 119 7.97 -13.63 -3.96
C PHE A 119 8.93 -14.44 -4.82
N VAL A 120 10.22 -14.35 -4.53
CA VAL A 120 11.29 -15.10 -5.23
C VAL A 120 12.01 -15.99 -4.20
N ALA A 121 11.98 -17.31 -4.39
CA ALA A 121 12.77 -18.21 -3.58
C ALA A 121 14.26 -17.99 -3.90
N LEU A 122 15.05 -17.60 -2.91
CA LEU A 122 16.50 -17.51 -3.03
C LEU A 122 17.14 -18.89 -2.85
N ASN A 123 16.54 -19.69 -1.96
CA ASN A 123 16.83 -21.09 -1.73
C ASN A 123 15.59 -21.75 -1.08
N HIS A 124 15.72 -22.99 -0.58
CA HIS A 124 14.60 -23.73 0.03
C HIS A 124 14.09 -23.11 1.35
N ALA A 125 14.89 -22.27 2.01
CA ALA A 125 14.59 -21.68 3.33
C ALA A 125 14.56 -20.15 3.34
N GLU A 126 14.79 -19.49 2.19
CA GLU A 126 14.83 -18.02 2.12
C GLU A 126 14.06 -17.48 0.93
N THR A 127 13.33 -16.40 1.16
CA THR A 127 12.50 -15.72 0.17
C THR A 127 12.84 -14.23 0.10
N LEU A 128 13.06 -13.71 -1.10
CA LEU A 128 13.02 -12.28 -1.36
C LEU A 128 11.54 -11.89 -1.57
N TYR A 129 11.01 -11.11 -0.62
CA TYR A 129 9.69 -10.50 -0.70
C TYR A 129 9.81 -9.05 -1.15
N THR A 130 9.16 -8.69 -2.23
CA THR A 130 9.13 -7.33 -2.81
C THR A 130 7.69 -6.84 -2.84
N CYS A 131 7.45 -5.64 -2.30
CA CYS A 131 6.18 -4.95 -2.37
C CYS A 131 6.33 -3.71 -3.25
N THR A 132 5.50 -3.62 -4.29
CA THR A 132 5.44 -2.50 -5.23
C THR A 132 4.09 -1.82 -5.13
N PHE A 133 4.10 -0.53 -4.81
CA PHE A 133 2.92 0.31 -4.68
C PHE A 133 2.83 1.25 -5.88
N PHE A 134 1.75 1.16 -6.65
CA PHE A 134 1.46 2.01 -7.81
C PHE A 134 0.50 3.11 -7.39
N ALA A 135 1.04 4.30 -7.13
CA ALA A 135 0.25 5.47 -6.75
C ALA A 135 -0.24 6.22 -7.97
N ASN A 136 -1.49 6.66 -7.91
CA ASN A 136 -2.08 7.55 -8.90
C ASN A 136 -2.91 8.62 -8.17
N ALA A 137 -2.61 9.89 -8.42
CA ALA A 137 -3.33 11.00 -7.81
C ALA A 137 -3.68 12.05 -8.86
N LYS A 138 -4.95 12.46 -8.89
CA LYS A 138 -5.43 13.52 -9.78
C LYS A 138 -4.97 14.89 -9.27
N PHE A 139 -4.82 15.85 -10.19
CA PHE A 139 -4.58 17.24 -9.83
C PHE A 139 -5.77 17.81 -9.01
N PRO A 140 -5.51 18.59 -7.97
CA PRO A 140 -4.22 19.11 -7.48
C PRO A 140 -3.50 18.17 -6.48
N MET A 141 -4.10 17.04 -6.08
CA MET A 141 -3.57 16.13 -5.06
C MET A 141 -2.31 15.38 -5.50
N ASN A 142 -2.01 15.31 -6.81
CA ASN A 142 -0.76 14.73 -7.31
C ASN A 142 0.47 15.48 -6.79
N ILE A 143 0.38 16.80 -6.56
CA ILE A 143 1.51 17.62 -6.09
C ILE A 143 1.96 17.19 -4.68
N PRO A 144 1.14 17.28 -3.62
CA PRO A 144 1.55 16.82 -2.29
C PRO A 144 1.82 15.32 -2.24
N SER A 145 1.09 14.52 -3.02
CA SER A 145 1.31 13.07 -3.10
C SER A 145 2.70 12.73 -3.64
N TYR A 146 3.14 13.39 -4.72
CA TYR A 146 4.45 13.15 -5.30
C TYR A 146 5.59 13.67 -4.41
N LEU A 147 5.47 14.90 -3.88
CA LEU A 147 6.54 15.56 -3.14
C LEU A 147 6.74 14.96 -1.74
N PHE A 148 5.67 14.62 -1.05
CA PHE A 148 5.71 14.15 0.34
C PHE A 148 5.23 12.70 0.51
N GLY A 149 4.14 12.33 -0.18
CA GLY A 149 3.51 11.02 -0.07
C GLY A 149 4.45 9.88 -0.47
N ARG A 150 5.24 10.05 -1.53
CA ARG A 150 6.19 9.04 -2.00
C ARG A 150 7.18 8.59 -0.93
N GLY A 151 7.78 9.55 -0.20
CA GLY A 151 8.73 9.25 0.88
C GLY A 151 8.05 8.57 2.08
N MET A 152 6.87 9.04 2.45
CA MET A 152 6.06 8.47 3.52
C MET A 152 5.65 7.02 3.19
N ILE A 153 5.11 6.77 2.00
CA ILE A 153 4.72 5.43 1.55
C ILE A 153 5.93 4.48 1.58
N LYS A 154 7.10 4.92 1.05
CA LYS A 154 8.31 4.10 1.06
C LYS A 154 8.71 3.68 2.47
N LYS A 155 8.76 4.64 3.41
CA LYS A 155 9.12 4.37 4.81
C LYS A 155 8.13 3.42 5.49
N THR A 156 6.83 3.65 5.30
CA THR A 156 5.78 2.84 5.92
C THR A 156 5.75 1.43 5.35
N GLN A 157 5.86 1.29 4.02
CA GLN A 157 5.92 -0.03 3.40
C GLN A 157 7.17 -0.82 3.79
N GLN A 158 8.34 -0.16 3.89
CA GLN A 158 9.53 -0.85 4.39
C GLN A 158 9.30 -1.38 5.80
N LYS A 159 8.72 -0.58 6.68
CA LYS A 159 8.42 -1.01 8.04
C LYS A 159 7.41 -2.16 8.08
N ASN A 160 6.41 -2.17 7.20
CA ASN A 160 5.48 -3.30 7.06
C ASN A 160 6.23 -4.60 6.71
N LEU A 161 7.17 -4.53 5.75
CA LEU A 161 7.97 -5.69 5.36
C LEU A 161 8.87 -6.17 6.51
N ASP A 162 9.48 -5.24 7.24
CA ASP A 162 10.32 -5.57 8.41
C ASP A 162 9.49 -6.22 9.52
N ASN A 163 8.24 -5.75 9.75
CA ASN A 163 7.32 -6.38 10.69
C ASN A 163 6.93 -7.80 10.26
N VAL A 164 6.61 -8.01 8.97
CA VAL A 164 6.35 -9.34 8.41
C VAL A 164 7.53 -10.28 8.62
N LYS A 165 8.74 -9.79 8.36
CA LYS A 165 9.97 -10.55 8.61
C LYS A 165 10.08 -10.97 10.08
N GLN A 166 9.89 -10.03 11.00
CA GLN A 166 9.96 -10.31 12.43
C GLN A 166 8.93 -11.36 12.87
N ILE A 167 7.69 -11.25 12.38
CA ILE A 167 6.60 -12.19 12.72
C ILE A 167 6.90 -13.59 12.18
N LEU A 168 7.36 -13.69 10.95
CA LEU A 168 7.58 -14.99 10.33
C LEU A 168 8.88 -15.67 10.82
N GLU A 169 9.87 -14.92 11.24
CA GLU A 169 11.16 -15.45 11.72
C GLU A 169 11.18 -15.71 13.25
N ALA A 170 10.11 -15.28 13.99
CA ALA A 170 9.94 -15.62 15.41
C ALA A 170 9.57 -17.09 15.59
#